data_cee73d098e6f3bcc11c32e86d439124b
#
_entry.id   cee73d098e6f3bcc11c32e86d439124b
#
_cell.length_a   1.000
_cell.length_b   1.000
_cell.length_c   1.000
_cell.angle_alpha   90.00
_cell.angle_beta   90.00
_cell.angle_gamma   90.00
#
_symmetry.space_group_name_H-M   'P 1'
#
loop_
_entity.id
_entity.type
_entity.pdbx_description
1 polymer ?
#
loop_
_entity_poly.entity_id
_entity_poly.type
_entity_poly.pdbx_seq_one_letter_code
_entity_poly.pdbx_strand_id
1 'polypeptide(L)'
;VRYLQKCLGEQGYPLPEECYQGADIMERAVAFGEAHEAQAAPLVEACRALSGDALYESEAFAQLKEALVNFALPINIANMEKDLGKYRISYDTWFKESTLHASGAVQAVVDKLLASGACYKAEDGAVMYRSAQYAAKYGTVNKKKTDVGSEEEAKDEVLVRGNGIPT
;
A
#
# COMPACT_ATOMS: atom_id res chain seq x y z
N VAL A 1 -11.53 -8.48 1.03
CA VAL A 1 -12.38 -9.14 0.02
C VAL A 1 -12.40 -10.66 0.21
N ARG A 2 -11.25 -11.40 0.18
CA ARG A 2 -11.23 -12.87 0.30
C ARG A 2 -11.98 -13.43 1.52
N TYR A 3 -11.91 -12.76 2.66
CA TYR A 3 -12.66 -13.17 3.83
C TYR A 3 -14.18 -12.98 3.66
N LEU A 4 -14.61 -11.89 3.01
CA LEU A 4 -16.02 -11.68 2.66
C LEU A 4 -16.51 -12.73 1.65
N GLN A 5 -15.69 -13.07 0.65
CA GLN A 5 -16.02 -14.17 -0.28
C GLN A 5 -16.24 -15.49 0.44
N LYS A 6 -15.37 -15.81 1.42
CA LYS A 6 -15.52 -17.02 2.26
C LYS A 6 -16.84 -17.02 3.05
N CYS A 7 -17.22 -15.88 3.63
CA CYS A 7 -18.37 -15.78 4.52
C CYS A 7 -19.70 -15.59 3.78
N LEU A 8 -19.70 -14.85 2.68
CA LEU A 8 -20.90 -14.37 1.99
C LEU A 8 -21.04 -14.89 0.55
N GLY A 9 -20.03 -15.59 0.04
CA GLY A 9 -19.97 -16.05 -1.35
C GLY A 9 -19.21 -15.09 -2.27
N GLU A 10 -18.79 -15.59 -3.43
CA GLU A 10 -17.92 -14.83 -4.35
C GLU A 10 -18.66 -13.77 -5.18
N GLN A 11 -19.95 -13.98 -5.46
CA GLN A 11 -20.71 -13.19 -6.43
C GLN A 11 -20.89 -11.70 -6.08
N GLY A 12 -20.79 -11.29 -4.84
CA GLY A 12 -20.92 -9.88 -4.43
C GLY A 12 -19.62 -9.15 -4.22
N TYR A 13 -18.49 -9.86 -4.26
CA TYR A 13 -17.19 -9.36 -3.78
C TYR A 13 -16.06 -9.68 -4.76
N PRO A 14 -16.07 -9.11 -5.98
CA PRO A 14 -15.01 -9.36 -6.95
C PRO A 14 -13.65 -8.86 -6.41
N LEU A 15 -12.59 -9.61 -6.73
CA LEU A 15 -11.24 -9.14 -6.46
C LEU A 15 -10.86 -8.08 -7.48
N PRO A 16 -10.21 -6.99 -7.07
CA PRO A 16 -9.57 -6.07 -8.02
C PRO A 16 -8.57 -6.79 -8.92
N GLU A 17 -8.52 -6.44 -10.21
CA GLU A 17 -7.62 -7.09 -11.18
C GLU A 17 -6.15 -7.00 -10.77
N GLU A 18 -5.74 -5.85 -10.22
CA GLU A 18 -4.35 -5.58 -9.81
C GLU A 18 -3.99 -6.08 -8.40
N CYS A 19 -4.85 -6.88 -7.76
CA CYS A 19 -4.55 -7.38 -6.42
C CYS A 19 -3.70 -8.65 -6.43
N TYR A 20 -2.94 -8.87 -5.36
CA TYR A 20 -2.20 -10.11 -5.14
C TYR A 20 -3.14 -11.32 -5.04
N GLN A 21 -2.86 -12.37 -5.83
CA GLN A 21 -3.72 -13.55 -6.00
C GLN A 21 -3.20 -14.80 -5.27
N GLY A 22 -2.20 -14.67 -4.40
CA GLY A 22 -1.60 -15.83 -3.72
C GLY A 22 -2.56 -16.61 -2.84
N ALA A 23 -2.36 -17.92 -2.78
CA ALA A 23 -3.17 -18.85 -1.97
C ALA A 23 -3.04 -18.55 -0.46
N ASP A 24 -1.90 -18.03 -0.03
CA ASP A 24 -1.60 -17.64 1.35
C ASP A 24 -2.60 -16.61 1.91
N ILE A 25 -3.13 -15.72 1.07
CA ILE A 25 -4.16 -14.74 1.46
C ILE A 25 -5.44 -15.46 1.88
N MET A 26 -5.84 -16.52 1.16
CA MET A 26 -7.01 -17.30 1.54
C MET A 26 -6.76 -18.09 2.83
N GLU A 27 -5.57 -18.66 3.00
CA GLU A 27 -5.17 -19.36 4.22
C GLU A 27 -5.24 -18.43 5.44
N ARG A 28 -4.75 -17.18 5.31
CA ARG A 28 -4.85 -16.15 6.37
C ARG A 28 -6.30 -15.77 6.67
N ALA A 29 -7.15 -15.65 5.64
CA ALA A 29 -8.56 -15.35 5.81
C ALA A 29 -9.31 -16.48 6.54
N VAL A 30 -8.98 -17.74 6.26
CA VAL A 30 -9.53 -18.90 6.98
C VAL A 30 -9.09 -18.90 8.44
N ALA A 31 -7.79 -18.79 8.69
CA ALA A 31 -7.23 -18.79 10.05
C ALA A 31 -7.75 -17.61 10.90
N PHE A 32 -7.91 -16.43 10.29
CA PHE A 32 -8.55 -15.28 10.96
C PHE A 32 -9.97 -15.60 11.39
N GLY A 33 -10.76 -16.19 10.49
CA GLY A 33 -12.14 -16.56 10.80
C GLY A 33 -12.25 -17.57 11.95
N GLU A 34 -11.35 -18.54 12.02
CA GLU A 34 -11.31 -19.52 13.12
C GLU A 34 -10.92 -18.88 14.46
N ALA A 35 -10.01 -17.90 14.44
CA ALA A 35 -9.50 -17.26 15.65
C ALA A 35 -10.40 -16.10 16.15
N HIS A 36 -11.13 -15.42 15.27
CA HIS A 36 -11.79 -14.14 15.55
C HIS A 36 -13.25 -14.07 15.06
N GLU A 37 -13.94 -15.20 14.95
CA GLU A 37 -15.32 -15.27 14.42
C GLU A 37 -16.27 -14.28 15.11
N ALA A 38 -16.28 -14.24 16.42
CA ALA A 38 -17.18 -13.38 17.20
C ALA A 38 -16.95 -11.88 16.94
N GLN A 39 -15.70 -11.49 16.71
CA GLN A 39 -15.33 -10.10 16.36
C GLN A 39 -15.67 -9.77 14.91
N ALA A 40 -15.48 -10.71 14.02
CA ALA A 40 -15.63 -10.50 12.58
C ALA A 40 -17.10 -10.56 12.12
N ALA A 41 -17.94 -11.39 12.76
CA ALA A 41 -19.31 -11.65 12.34
C ALA A 41 -20.16 -10.36 12.18
N PRO A 42 -20.19 -9.40 13.14
CA PRO A 42 -20.97 -8.18 12.99
C PRO A 42 -20.46 -7.29 11.85
N LEU A 43 -19.14 -7.27 11.60
CA LEU A 43 -18.53 -6.51 10.51
C LEU A 43 -18.86 -7.12 9.15
N VAL A 44 -18.81 -8.45 9.05
CA VAL A 44 -19.20 -9.19 7.85
C VAL A 44 -20.67 -8.94 7.54
N GLU A 45 -21.55 -8.98 8.54
CA GLU A 45 -22.98 -8.71 8.35
C GLU A 45 -23.24 -7.28 7.88
N ALA A 46 -22.53 -6.30 8.43
CA ALA A 46 -22.62 -4.91 7.97
C ALA A 46 -22.13 -4.72 6.52
N CYS A 47 -21.23 -5.56 6.04
CA CYS A 47 -20.78 -5.56 4.64
C CYS A 47 -21.73 -6.30 3.68
N ARG A 48 -22.68 -7.09 4.16
CA ARG A 48 -23.49 -8.01 3.35
C ARG A 48 -24.26 -7.34 2.20
N ALA A 49 -24.79 -6.14 2.44
CA ALA A 49 -25.59 -5.41 1.47
C ALA A 49 -24.77 -4.40 0.64
N LEU A 50 -23.44 -4.35 0.84
CA LEU A 50 -22.56 -3.37 0.23
C LEU A 50 -21.76 -4.01 -0.91
N SER A 51 -21.52 -3.25 -1.99
CA SER A 51 -20.70 -3.66 -3.12
C SER A 51 -20.01 -2.45 -3.77
N GLY A 52 -18.97 -2.70 -4.58
CA GLY A 52 -18.22 -1.62 -5.26
C GLY A 52 -17.68 -0.58 -4.28
N ASP A 53 -17.74 0.69 -4.67
CA ASP A 53 -17.20 1.81 -3.89
C ASP A 53 -17.85 1.93 -2.49
N ALA A 54 -19.17 1.69 -2.40
CA ALA A 54 -19.87 1.72 -1.11
C ALA A 54 -19.32 0.70 -0.10
N LEU A 55 -18.84 -0.46 -0.55
CA LEU A 55 -18.16 -1.41 0.31
C LEU A 55 -16.82 -0.87 0.78
N TYR A 56 -15.98 -0.39 -0.15
CA TYR A 56 -14.62 0.05 0.15
C TYR A 56 -14.57 1.31 1.03
N GLU A 57 -15.57 2.17 0.94
CA GLU A 57 -15.71 3.40 1.72
C GLU A 57 -16.39 3.17 3.08
N SER A 58 -16.96 1.98 3.32
CA SER A 58 -17.67 1.69 4.57
C SER A 58 -16.74 1.53 5.76
N GLU A 59 -17.17 2.02 6.91
CA GLU A 59 -16.44 1.86 8.18
C GLU A 59 -16.31 0.38 8.57
N ALA A 60 -17.32 -0.43 8.31
CA ALA A 60 -17.31 -1.86 8.61
C ALA A 60 -16.22 -2.58 7.82
N PHE A 61 -16.03 -2.23 6.53
CA PHE A 61 -14.95 -2.80 5.73
C PHE A 61 -13.58 -2.32 6.20
N ALA A 62 -13.44 -1.05 6.58
CA ALA A 62 -12.20 -0.50 7.12
C ALA A 62 -11.80 -1.22 8.42
N GLN A 63 -12.73 -1.41 9.36
CA GLN A 63 -12.48 -2.14 10.61
C GLN A 63 -12.15 -3.61 10.37
N LEU A 64 -12.86 -4.28 9.46
CA LEU A 64 -12.58 -5.67 9.08
C LEU A 64 -11.19 -5.81 8.45
N LYS A 65 -10.82 -4.89 7.56
CA LYS A 65 -9.49 -4.82 6.94
C LYS A 65 -8.40 -4.64 8.00
N GLU A 66 -8.59 -3.72 8.94
CA GLU A 66 -7.64 -3.47 10.01
C GLU A 66 -7.44 -4.72 10.89
N ALA A 67 -8.53 -5.37 11.28
CA ALA A 67 -8.47 -6.60 12.07
C ALA A 67 -7.71 -7.72 11.35
N LEU A 68 -7.98 -7.92 10.05
CA LEU A 68 -7.27 -8.88 9.21
C LEU A 68 -5.78 -8.55 9.06
N VAL A 69 -5.43 -7.29 8.86
CA VAL A 69 -4.03 -6.84 8.76
C VAL A 69 -3.30 -7.07 10.08
N ASN A 70 -3.90 -6.70 11.20
CA ASN A 70 -3.32 -6.88 12.53
C ASN A 70 -3.10 -8.36 12.88
N PHE A 71 -3.94 -9.25 12.38
CA PHE A 71 -3.77 -10.69 12.51
C PHE A 71 -2.70 -11.24 11.58
N ALA A 72 -2.75 -10.92 10.29
CA ALA A 72 -1.93 -11.57 9.26
C ALA A 72 -0.49 -11.03 9.22
N LEU A 73 -0.29 -9.73 9.45
CA LEU A 73 1.01 -9.08 9.30
C LEU A 73 2.10 -9.65 10.23
N PRO A 74 1.86 -9.89 11.54
CA PRO A 74 2.86 -10.52 12.41
C PRO A 74 3.25 -11.92 11.93
N ILE A 75 2.30 -12.70 11.43
CA ILE A 75 2.54 -14.05 10.91
C ILE A 75 3.44 -13.98 9.66
N ASN A 76 3.15 -13.05 8.76
CA ASN A 76 3.93 -12.89 7.54
C ASN A 76 5.36 -12.40 7.85
N ILE A 77 5.52 -11.47 8.80
CA ILE A 77 6.85 -11.01 9.24
C ILE A 77 7.64 -12.18 9.83
N ALA A 78 7.05 -12.97 10.72
CA ALA A 78 7.72 -14.14 11.30
C ALA A 78 8.14 -15.18 10.24
N ASN A 79 7.32 -15.38 9.20
CA ASN A 79 7.68 -16.25 8.08
C ASN A 79 8.85 -15.67 7.27
N MET A 80 8.85 -14.36 6.99
CA MET A 80 9.98 -13.70 6.33
C MET A 80 11.27 -13.80 7.15
N GLU A 81 11.21 -13.57 8.45
CA GLU A 81 12.37 -13.73 9.36
C GLU A 81 12.94 -15.15 9.29
N LYS A 82 12.05 -16.17 9.34
CA LYS A 82 12.45 -17.55 9.22
C LYS A 82 13.12 -17.86 7.88
N ASP A 83 12.57 -17.34 6.78
CA ASP A 83 13.13 -17.58 5.45
C ASP A 83 14.46 -16.86 5.25
N LEU A 84 14.57 -15.61 5.69
CA LEU A 84 15.83 -14.86 5.68
C LEU A 84 16.91 -15.55 6.55
N GLY A 85 16.52 -16.09 7.70
CA GLY A 85 17.41 -16.85 8.57
C GLY A 85 18.09 -18.05 7.90
N LYS A 86 17.41 -18.71 6.93
CA LYS A 86 18.01 -19.77 6.12
C LYS A 86 19.22 -19.28 5.30
N TYR A 87 19.21 -18.01 4.91
CA TYR A 87 20.30 -17.33 4.21
C TYR A 87 21.27 -16.61 5.16
N ARG A 88 21.11 -16.78 6.47
CA ARG A 88 21.90 -16.09 7.53
C ARG A 88 21.76 -14.56 7.45
N ILE A 89 20.60 -14.09 7.05
CA ILE A 89 20.23 -12.67 7.04
C ILE A 89 19.36 -12.40 8.27
N SER A 90 19.72 -11.39 9.05
CA SER A 90 18.92 -10.88 10.16
C SER A 90 18.83 -9.36 10.11
N TYR A 91 17.73 -8.81 10.59
CA TYR A 91 17.53 -7.38 10.72
C TYR A 91 17.34 -7.02 12.19
N ASP A 92 18.02 -5.97 12.63
CA ASP A 92 17.88 -5.44 13.99
C ASP A 92 16.58 -4.67 14.17
N THR A 93 16.02 -4.15 13.08
CA THR A 93 14.81 -3.33 13.10
C THR A 93 13.87 -3.69 11.96
N TRP A 94 12.62 -3.97 12.31
CA TRP A 94 11.49 -4.09 11.38
C TRP A 94 10.67 -2.82 11.44
N PHE A 95 10.95 -1.92 10.51
CA PHE A 95 10.31 -0.59 10.49
C PHE A 95 8.94 -0.65 9.81
N LYS A 96 7.92 -0.08 10.48
CA LYS A 96 6.56 0.02 9.92
C LYS A 96 6.39 1.36 9.23
N GLU A 97 6.28 1.38 7.91
CA GLU A 97 6.03 2.57 7.11
C GLU A 97 4.76 3.32 7.54
N SER A 98 3.72 2.59 7.97
CA SER A 98 2.47 3.17 8.48
C SER A 98 2.68 4.18 9.63
N THR A 99 3.78 4.06 10.39
CA THR A 99 4.11 5.01 11.47
C THR A 99 4.48 6.39 10.92
N LEU A 100 5.08 6.46 9.73
CA LEU A 100 5.40 7.74 9.07
C LEU A 100 4.14 8.48 8.64
N HIS A 101 3.14 7.75 8.14
CA HIS A 101 1.85 8.32 7.76
C HIS A 101 1.07 8.77 9.00
N ALA A 102 0.96 7.91 10.01
CA ALA A 102 0.23 8.21 11.25
C ALA A 102 0.82 9.39 12.03
N SER A 103 2.14 9.58 12.00
CA SER A 103 2.82 10.70 12.65
C SER A 103 2.79 12.01 11.85
N GLY A 104 2.31 11.99 10.59
CA GLY A 104 2.37 13.13 9.68
C GLY A 104 3.77 13.43 9.12
N ALA A 105 4.75 12.57 9.37
CA ALA A 105 6.13 12.79 8.92
C ALA A 105 6.25 12.89 7.40
N VAL A 106 5.49 12.08 6.66
CA VAL A 106 5.46 12.14 5.18
C VAL A 106 4.97 13.52 4.73
N GLN A 107 3.84 14.00 5.27
CA GLN A 107 3.30 15.31 4.91
C GLN A 107 4.27 16.45 5.26
N ALA A 108 4.90 16.39 6.43
CA ALA A 108 5.88 17.40 6.84
C ALA A 108 7.08 17.48 5.86
N VAL A 109 7.54 16.35 5.31
CA VAL A 109 8.60 16.34 4.29
C VAL A 109 8.09 16.93 2.97
N VAL A 110 6.90 16.58 2.52
CA VAL A 110 6.29 17.13 1.30
C VAL A 110 6.15 18.66 1.41
N ASP A 111 5.64 19.16 2.54
CA ASP A 111 5.49 20.59 2.78
C ASP A 111 6.84 21.33 2.76
N LYS A 112 7.86 20.73 3.36
CA LYS A 112 9.23 21.25 3.35
C LYS A 112 9.83 21.32 1.94
N LEU A 113 9.59 20.30 1.13
CA LEU A 113 10.05 20.25 -0.27
C LEU A 113 9.31 21.29 -1.14
N LEU A 114 8.01 21.49 -0.92
CA LEU A 114 7.23 22.56 -1.57
C LEU A 114 7.74 23.93 -1.18
N ALA A 115 7.95 24.18 0.12
CA ALA A 115 8.45 25.46 0.63
C ALA A 115 9.86 25.79 0.11
N SER A 116 10.70 24.79 -0.13
CA SER A 116 12.06 24.98 -0.68
C SER A 116 12.08 25.21 -2.20
N GLY A 117 10.94 25.02 -2.90
CA GLY A 117 10.85 25.05 -4.35
C GLY A 117 11.37 23.79 -5.05
N ALA A 118 11.77 22.76 -4.29
CA ALA A 118 12.21 21.46 -4.87
C ALA A 118 11.04 20.67 -5.47
N CYS A 119 9.81 20.97 -5.01
CA CYS A 119 8.57 20.42 -5.55
C CYS A 119 7.63 21.54 -6.04
N TYR A 120 6.64 21.15 -6.84
CA TYR A 120 5.55 22.02 -7.28
C TYR A 120 4.24 21.20 -7.36
N LYS A 121 3.10 21.90 -7.38
CA LYS A 121 1.80 21.28 -7.62
C LYS A 121 1.49 21.34 -9.12
N ALA A 122 1.17 20.19 -9.70
CA ALA A 122 0.67 20.08 -11.07
C ALA A 122 -0.82 20.47 -11.16
N GLU A 123 -1.35 20.62 -12.36
CA GLU A 123 -2.75 21.05 -12.61
C GLU A 123 -3.78 20.06 -12.05
N ASP A 124 -3.46 18.77 -12.05
CA ASP A 124 -4.28 17.69 -11.50
C ASP A 124 -4.17 17.56 -9.96
N GLY A 125 -3.41 18.44 -9.30
CA GLY A 125 -3.17 18.45 -7.86
C GLY A 125 -2.02 17.56 -7.40
N ALA A 126 -1.38 16.80 -8.28
CA ALA A 126 -0.21 16.00 -7.94
C ALA A 126 0.96 16.88 -7.44
N VAL A 127 1.76 16.36 -6.52
CA VAL A 127 3.00 17.02 -6.11
C VAL A 127 4.16 16.36 -6.84
N MET A 128 4.83 17.16 -7.65
CA MET A 128 5.95 16.75 -8.50
C MET A 128 7.28 17.20 -7.92
N TYR A 129 8.26 16.30 -7.87
CA TYR A 129 9.65 16.62 -7.53
C TYR A 129 10.42 16.99 -8.79
N ARG A 130 11.19 18.08 -8.76
CA ARG A 130 11.99 18.59 -9.88
C ARG A 130 13.24 17.74 -10.14
N SER A 131 13.07 16.43 -10.31
CA SER A 131 14.19 15.49 -10.48
C SER A 131 15.00 15.79 -11.73
N ALA A 132 14.41 16.24 -12.82
CA ALA A 132 15.09 16.65 -14.02
C ALA A 132 16.11 17.79 -13.77
N GLN A 133 15.67 18.83 -13.03
CA GLN A 133 16.51 19.97 -12.65
C GLN A 133 17.67 19.54 -11.76
N TYR A 134 17.41 18.70 -10.75
CA TYR A 134 18.44 18.25 -9.82
C TYR A 134 19.39 17.24 -10.44
N ALA A 135 18.93 16.36 -11.33
CA ALA A 135 19.76 15.45 -12.09
C ALA A 135 20.79 16.21 -12.93
N ALA A 136 20.37 17.27 -13.61
CA ALA A 136 21.26 18.15 -14.37
C ALA A 136 22.30 18.83 -13.46
N LYS A 137 21.85 19.32 -12.28
CA LYS A 137 22.72 20.01 -11.33
C LYS A 137 23.80 19.13 -10.71
N TYR A 138 23.48 17.87 -10.41
CA TYR A 138 24.37 16.95 -9.70
C TYR A 138 25.01 15.89 -10.61
N GLY A 139 24.78 15.94 -11.93
CA GLY A 139 25.35 15.01 -12.90
C GLY A 139 24.81 13.58 -12.78
N THR A 140 23.74 13.36 -12.02
CA THR A 140 23.08 12.07 -11.87
C THR A 140 21.97 11.93 -12.92
N VAL A 141 22.35 11.75 -14.18
CA VAL A 141 21.36 11.35 -15.19
C VAL A 141 21.07 9.87 -14.96
N ASN A 142 19.94 9.55 -14.37
CA ASN A 142 19.39 8.20 -14.40
C ASN A 142 19.03 7.87 -15.84
N LYS A 143 20.01 7.40 -16.60
CA LYS A 143 19.78 6.79 -17.91
C LYS A 143 19.10 5.45 -17.63
N LYS A 144 17.76 5.42 -17.53
CA LYS A 144 17.05 4.17 -17.73
C LYS A 144 17.33 3.75 -19.16
N LYS A 145 18.21 2.75 -19.33
CA LYS A 145 18.32 2.04 -20.59
C LYS A 145 16.97 1.37 -20.83
N THR A 146 16.15 1.98 -21.68
CA THR A 146 15.09 1.23 -22.33
C THR A 146 15.74 0.32 -23.36
N ASP A 147 15.27 -0.91 -23.52
CA ASP A 147 15.77 -1.91 -24.49
C ASP A 147 15.68 -1.45 -25.97
N VAL A 148 15.26 -0.23 -26.23
CA VAL A 148 15.02 0.36 -27.55
C VAL A 148 15.80 1.65 -27.77
N GLY A 149 17.00 1.78 -27.22
CA GLY A 149 17.99 2.77 -27.70
C GLY A 149 17.61 4.26 -27.70
N SER A 150 16.47 4.67 -27.11
CA SER A 150 16.09 6.06 -26.94
C SER A 150 16.55 6.56 -25.57
N GLU A 151 17.33 7.65 -25.54
CA GLU A 151 17.64 8.39 -24.33
C GLU A 151 16.32 9.04 -23.86
N GLU A 152 15.71 8.50 -22.79
CA GLU A 152 14.61 9.22 -22.13
C GLU A 152 15.19 10.42 -21.40
N GLU A 153 14.71 11.60 -21.74
CA GLU A 153 14.99 12.82 -20.99
C GLU A 153 14.55 12.63 -19.53
N ALA A 154 15.36 13.15 -18.60
CA ALA A 154 15.01 13.13 -17.18
C ALA A 154 13.68 13.87 -16.97
N LYS A 155 12.70 13.17 -16.42
CA LYS A 155 11.36 13.73 -16.11
C LYS A 155 11.23 13.95 -14.61
N ASP A 156 10.42 14.94 -14.25
CA ASP A 156 10.04 15.15 -12.85
C ASP A 156 9.23 13.96 -12.33
N GLU A 157 9.43 13.63 -11.07
CA GLU A 157 8.84 12.44 -10.45
C GLU A 157 7.67 12.81 -9.54
N VAL A 158 6.63 11.96 -9.53
CA VAL A 158 5.45 12.14 -8.69
C VAL A 158 5.78 11.73 -7.26
N LEU A 159 5.64 12.64 -6.28
CA LEU A 159 5.73 12.33 -4.85
C LEU A 159 4.36 12.10 -4.22
N VAL A 160 3.35 12.84 -4.66
CA VAL A 160 1.97 12.68 -4.23
C VAL A 160 1.10 12.69 -5.47
N ARG A 161 0.28 11.67 -5.63
CA ARG A 161 -0.66 11.56 -6.76
C ARG A 161 -1.77 12.59 -6.66
N GLY A 162 -2.45 12.91 -7.76
CA GLY A 162 -3.57 13.86 -7.78
C GLY A 162 -4.72 13.52 -6.83
N ASN A 163 -4.85 12.24 -6.46
CA ASN A 163 -5.81 11.78 -5.45
C ASN A 163 -5.32 11.92 -3.98
N GLY A 164 -4.16 12.56 -3.76
CA GLY A 164 -3.58 12.81 -2.44
C GLY A 164 -2.79 11.64 -1.83
N ILE A 165 -2.63 10.55 -2.55
CA ILE A 165 -1.88 9.38 -2.05
C ILE A 165 -0.38 9.55 -2.37
N PRO A 166 0.52 9.53 -1.35
CA PRO A 166 1.96 9.51 -1.57
C PRO A 166 2.40 8.26 -2.38
N THR A 167 3.46 8.42 -3.15
CA THR A 167 4.03 7.33 -3.97
C THR A 167 5.16 6.65 -3.27
#